data_90e482cecdd6768bcafbe9eef98fdac2
#
_entry.id   90e482cecdd6768bcafbe9eef98fdac2
#
_cell.length_a   1.000
_cell.length_b   1.000
_cell.length_c   1.000
_cell.angle_alpha   90.00
_cell.angle_beta   90.00
_cell.angle_gamma   90.00
#
_symmetry.space_group_name_H-M   'P 1'
#
loop_
_entity.id
_entity.type
_entity.pdbx_description
1 polymer ?
#
loop_
_entity_poly.entity_id
_entity_poly.type
_entity_poly.pdbx_seq_one_letter_code
_entity_poly.pdbx_strand_id
1 'polypeptide(L)' 'MALGAIAAGLAAMGAAIGGGIGDGILIGHTVDSIARQPELQSRLQATMFIAVGLIEAMPIIAIVIGFL' A
#
# COMPACT_ATOMS: atom_id res chain seq x y z
N MET A 1 -13.47 24.93 -1.43
CA MET A 1 -13.30 25.42 -2.80
C MET A 1 -13.20 24.27 -3.79
N ALA A 2 -13.69 24.47 -5.01
CA ALA A 2 -13.72 23.40 -6.02
C ALA A 2 -12.33 22.85 -6.35
N LEU A 3 -11.32 23.73 -6.47
CA LEU A 3 -9.96 23.29 -6.78
C LEU A 3 -9.37 22.46 -5.65
N GLY A 4 -9.65 22.82 -4.39
CA GLY A 4 -9.20 22.03 -3.26
C GLY A 4 -9.84 20.66 -3.21
N ALA A 5 -11.12 20.57 -3.54
CA ALA A 5 -11.85 19.29 -3.59
C ALA A 5 -11.31 18.40 -4.70
N ILE A 6 -11.00 18.97 -5.87
CA ILE A 6 -10.41 18.23 -6.98
C ILE A 6 -9.01 17.70 -6.61
N ALA A 7 -8.20 18.55 -5.99
CA ALA A 7 -6.86 18.17 -5.56
C ALA A 7 -6.91 17.01 -4.54
N ALA A 8 -7.81 17.09 -3.56
CA ALA A 8 -7.99 16.03 -2.57
C ALA A 8 -8.46 14.73 -3.23
N GLY A 9 -9.38 14.82 -4.20
CA GLY A 9 -9.84 13.66 -4.95
C GLY A 9 -8.74 13.00 -5.76
N LEU A 10 -7.89 13.79 -6.42
CA LEU A 10 -6.76 13.26 -7.18
C LEU A 10 -5.73 12.61 -6.26
N ALA A 11 -5.45 13.20 -5.10
CA ALA A 11 -4.55 12.62 -4.13
C ALA A 11 -5.07 11.27 -3.62
N ALA A 12 -6.36 11.21 -3.28
CA ALA A 12 -6.98 9.98 -2.81
C ALA A 12 -6.98 8.89 -3.89
N MET A 13 -7.30 9.26 -5.14
CA MET A 13 -7.28 8.33 -6.26
C MET A 13 -5.88 7.79 -6.52
N GLY A 14 -4.87 8.66 -6.57
CA GLY A 14 -3.48 8.26 -6.77
C GLY A 14 -2.99 7.35 -5.66
N ALA A 15 -3.32 7.69 -4.42
CA ALA A 15 -2.97 6.89 -3.25
C ALA A 15 -3.62 5.51 -3.29
N ALA A 16 -4.91 5.43 -3.66
CA ALA A 16 -5.63 4.16 -3.75
C ALA A 16 -5.07 3.27 -4.85
N ILE A 17 -4.80 3.82 -6.03
CA ILE A 17 -4.24 3.06 -7.15
C ILE A 17 -2.84 2.58 -6.80
N GLY A 18 -1.97 3.48 -6.33
CA GLY A 18 -0.59 3.15 -5.99
C GLY A 18 -0.50 2.12 -4.86
N GLY A 19 -1.26 2.34 -3.78
CA GLY A 19 -1.30 1.42 -2.65
C GLY A 19 -1.86 0.07 -3.04
N GLY A 20 -2.95 0.04 -3.81
CA GLY A 20 -3.57 -1.22 -4.26
C GLY A 20 -2.65 -2.03 -5.16
N ILE A 21 -2.01 -1.40 -6.13
CA ILE A 21 -1.06 -2.08 -7.02
C ILE A 21 0.16 -2.56 -6.22
N GLY A 22 0.71 -1.70 -5.36
CA GLY A 22 1.86 -2.05 -4.54
C GLY A 22 1.59 -3.21 -3.61
N ASP A 23 0.45 -3.20 -2.91
CA ASP A 23 0.04 -4.30 -2.05
C ASP A 23 -0.19 -5.58 -2.83
N GLY A 24 -0.82 -5.49 -4.01
CA GLY A 24 -1.06 -6.65 -4.87
C GLY A 24 0.24 -7.31 -5.30
N ILE A 25 1.22 -6.52 -5.72
CA ILE A 25 2.54 -7.03 -6.13
C ILE A 25 3.25 -7.66 -4.94
N LEU A 26 3.27 -6.97 -3.80
CA LEU A 26 3.94 -7.45 -2.59
C LEU A 26 3.34 -8.77 -2.10
N ILE A 27 2.01 -8.83 -1.97
CA ILE A 27 1.32 -10.01 -1.47
C ILE A 27 1.49 -11.17 -2.44
N GLY A 28 1.38 -10.92 -3.74
CA GLY A 28 1.57 -11.93 -4.76
C GLY A 28 2.97 -12.54 -4.70
N HIS A 29 4.01 -11.72 -4.60
CA HIS A 29 5.38 -12.21 -4.47
C HIS A 29 5.61 -12.96 -3.15
N THR A 30 5.01 -12.51 -2.06
CA THR A 30 5.12 -13.17 -0.76
C THR A 30 4.50 -14.56 -0.80
N VAL A 31 3.30 -14.68 -1.37
CA VAL A 31 2.62 -15.98 -1.51
C VAL A 31 3.45 -16.92 -2.36
N ASP A 32 4.01 -16.45 -3.47
CA ASP A 32 4.87 -17.25 -4.34
C ASP A 32 6.13 -17.72 -3.59
N SER A 33 6.75 -16.84 -2.81
CA SER A 33 7.93 -17.17 -2.02
C SER A 33 7.63 -18.20 -0.93
N ILE A 34 6.48 -18.09 -0.27
CA ILE A 34 6.04 -19.08 0.73
C ILE A 34 5.83 -20.44 0.08
N ALA A 35 5.24 -20.46 -1.12
CA ALA A 35 5.04 -21.70 -1.86
C ALA A 35 6.35 -22.41 -2.20
N ARG A 36 7.42 -21.62 -2.45
CA ARG A 36 8.75 -22.17 -2.76
C ARG A 36 9.52 -22.57 -1.51
N GLN A 37 9.35 -21.81 -0.42
CA GLN A 37 10.08 -22.02 0.84
C GLN A 37 9.11 -21.96 2.02
N PRO A 38 8.28 -23.01 2.20
CA PRO A 38 7.27 -23.01 3.27
C PRO A 38 7.85 -22.85 4.68
N GLU A 39 9.09 -23.26 4.89
CA GLU A 39 9.77 -23.14 6.17
C GLU A 39 10.01 -21.69 6.60
N LEU A 40 9.95 -20.74 5.65
CA LEU A 40 10.13 -19.31 5.91
C LEU A 40 8.80 -18.57 6.06
N GLN A 41 7.67 -19.27 6.11
CA GLN A 41 6.35 -18.65 6.11
C GLN A 41 6.20 -17.56 7.18
N SER A 42 6.52 -17.85 8.43
CA SER A 42 6.39 -16.88 9.52
C SER A 42 7.22 -15.62 9.27
N ARG A 43 8.44 -15.79 8.80
CA ARG A 43 9.35 -14.69 8.53
C ARG A 43 8.87 -13.85 7.35
N LEU A 44 8.43 -14.49 6.28
CA LEU A 44 7.92 -13.82 5.09
C LEU A 44 6.64 -13.07 5.39
N GLN A 45 5.73 -13.66 6.16
CA GLN A 45 4.50 -12.99 6.56
C GLN A 45 4.78 -11.76 7.43
N ALA A 46 5.70 -11.86 8.39
CA ALA A 46 6.08 -10.73 9.23
C ALA A 46 6.65 -9.59 8.39
N THR A 47 7.55 -9.88 7.47
CA THR A 47 8.12 -8.89 6.56
C THR A 47 7.03 -8.28 5.68
N MET A 48 6.11 -9.09 5.17
CA MET A 48 5.00 -8.63 4.34
C MET A 48 4.12 -7.64 5.10
N PHE A 49 3.74 -7.94 6.35
CA PHE A 49 2.89 -7.05 7.13
C PHE A 49 3.58 -5.73 7.46
N ILE A 50 4.88 -5.75 7.71
CA ILE A 50 5.64 -4.51 7.91
C ILE A 50 5.63 -3.67 6.62
N ALA A 51 5.86 -4.29 5.48
CA ALA A 51 5.87 -3.60 4.20
C ALA A 51 4.48 -3.07 3.82
N VAL A 52 3.42 -3.84 4.05
CA VAL A 52 2.03 -3.39 3.83
C VAL A 52 1.73 -2.17 4.69
N GLY A 53 2.16 -2.19 5.97
CA GLY A 53 1.99 -1.03 6.85
C GLY A 53 2.65 0.22 6.30
N LEU A 54 3.86 0.10 5.76
CA LEU A 54 4.57 1.23 5.15
C LEU A 54 3.89 1.71 3.86
N ILE A 55 3.42 0.80 3.02
CA ILE A 55 2.69 1.13 1.79
C ILE A 55 1.41 1.88 2.12
N GLU A 56 0.67 1.46 3.14
CA GLU A 56 -0.57 2.10 3.53
C GLU A 56 -0.36 3.46 4.22
N ALA A 57 0.74 3.63 4.96
CA ALA A 57 1.03 4.88 5.65
C ALA A 57 1.20 6.05 4.69
N MET A 58 1.89 5.85 3.57
CA MET A 58 2.15 6.92 2.61
C MET A 58 0.89 7.44 1.93
N PRO A 59 -0.05 6.59 1.45
CA PRO A 59 -1.33 7.05 0.93
C PRO A 59 -2.16 7.82 1.95
N ILE A 60 -2.15 7.41 3.20
CA ILE A 60 -2.88 8.12 4.26
C ILE A 60 -2.31 9.52 4.45
N ILE A 61 -0.99 9.65 4.47
CA ILE A 61 -0.32 10.95 4.56
C ILE A 61 -0.68 11.82 3.35
N ALA A 62 -0.68 11.26 2.15
CA ALA A 62 -1.03 11.98 0.93
C ALA A 62 -2.47 12.50 0.97
N ILE A 63 -3.40 11.69 1.46
CA ILE A 63 -4.81 12.09 1.62
C ILE A 63 -4.93 13.24 2.62
N VAL A 64 -4.25 13.17 3.75
CA VAL A 64 -4.26 14.24 4.75
C VAL A 64 -3.73 15.53 4.16
N ILE A 65 -2.61 15.48 3.43
CA ILE A 65 -2.05 16.65 2.76
C ILE A 65 -3.03 17.21 1.74
N GLY A 66 -3.74 16.37 1.01
CA GLY A 66 -4.73 16.81 0.03
C GLY A 66 -5.90 17.57 0.64
N PHE A 67 -6.21 17.35 1.91
CA PHE A 67 -7.27 18.08 2.61
C PHE A 67 -6.80 19.37 3.28
N LEU A 68 -5.52 19.64 3.34
CA LEU A 68 -4.99 20.89 3.87
C LEU A 68 -5.03 21.98 2.81
#